data_86e36452953559bed93910e08f95d42b
#
_entry.id   86e36452953559bed93910e08f95d42b
#
_cell.length_a   1.000
_cell.length_b   1.000
_cell.length_c   1.000
_cell.angle_alpha   90.00
_cell.angle_beta   90.00
_cell.angle_gamma   90.00
#
_symmetry.space_group_name_H-M   'P 1'
#
loop_
_entity.id
_entity.type
_entity.pdbx_description
1 polymer ?
#
loop_
_entity_poly.entity_id
_entity_poly.type
_entity_poly.pdbx_seq_one_letter_code
_entity_poly.pdbx_strand_id
1 'polypeptide(L)'
;MLEKINKPNDIHKIALADFPQLADEIRQFLIESVSQTGGHLASNLGVVELTLALHNVLDLPQDKIVWDVGHQAYTHKILTGRKEGFKNLRKEGGMSGFPKRCESDCDTFDAGHSSNSISAGLGYVRARDLLGQNYRVVSVIGDGALTGGMAYEALNNAAELKTNFIIVLNDNNMSISKNVGGMSSYLSALRTAEAYTGMKLNVTKTLKKVPKVGTAVVDTMRRTKSSIKQLIIPGMLFENMGLTYLGPVDGHNMRQMMKLFNEAKRVEGPVIVHVLTHKGRGYEPASLHPDQFHGTGPFDIKTGRQLSVKKGPTYTDVFSQAMVKLGKENPKLVGITAAMKEGTGLRAFEKAFPDRLFDVGIAEEHAVSFAAGLALGGVIPVVAIYSSFLQRAVDQMLHDVCMQKLHVIFAIDRAGLVGADGETHQGNFDLSYLTMMPNMTVMAPKNGRELEKMLEFAVHAAGPCAIRYPKGTAYQGLEEFDSPIRFGKSEVLYRGEKTALLSVGRMTEVCEQVCKELKNKGENPTFVNARFVKPLDTELLDELAKDHKLFVTVEENVRNGGFGEHVAAYMEACHPEVRVLPIAIWNRFVEHGEIASLRAKIGLSAPDILDAIEEYEEQE
;
A
#
# COMPACT_ATOMS: atom_id res chain seq x y z
N MET A 1 21.09 -27.21 5.67
CA MET A 1 21.35 -26.16 6.69
C MET A 1 20.07 -25.53 7.23
N LEU A 2 19.08 -25.34 6.37
CA LEU A 2 17.79 -24.74 6.74
C LEU A 2 17.02 -25.57 7.78
N GLU A 3 17.19 -26.88 7.82
CA GLU A 3 16.62 -27.79 8.83
C GLU A 3 17.09 -27.48 10.27
N LYS A 4 18.25 -26.82 10.43
CA LYS A 4 18.80 -26.41 11.74
C LYS A 4 18.17 -25.14 12.30
N ILE A 5 17.40 -24.40 11.47
CA ILE A 5 16.72 -23.15 11.86
C ILE A 5 15.28 -23.50 12.27
N ASN A 6 14.98 -23.49 13.56
CA ASN A 6 13.68 -23.86 14.12
C ASN A 6 13.14 -22.86 15.15
N LYS A 7 13.98 -21.95 15.64
CA LYS A 7 13.60 -20.89 16.59
C LYS A 7 14.50 -19.67 16.43
N PRO A 8 14.14 -18.51 17.00
CA PRO A 8 15.01 -17.33 16.99
C PRO A 8 16.41 -17.64 17.47
N ASN A 9 17.41 -16.99 16.85
CA ASN A 9 18.84 -17.07 17.15
C ASN A 9 19.51 -18.44 16.84
N ASP A 10 18.81 -19.41 16.25
CA ASP A 10 19.46 -20.65 15.78
C ASP A 10 20.57 -20.38 14.75
N ILE A 11 20.49 -19.26 14.03
CA ILE A 11 21.52 -18.82 13.07
C ILE A 11 22.90 -18.67 13.74
N HIS A 12 22.96 -18.31 15.02
CA HIS A 12 24.22 -18.16 15.75
C HIS A 12 24.99 -19.49 15.90
N LYS A 13 24.32 -20.63 15.70
CA LYS A 13 24.94 -21.97 15.76
C LYS A 13 25.49 -22.42 14.41
N ILE A 14 25.26 -21.67 13.34
CA ILE A 14 25.74 -21.99 11.99
C ILE A 14 27.05 -21.28 11.75
N ALA A 15 28.06 -22.01 11.24
CA ALA A 15 29.34 -21.43 10.92
C ALA A 15 29.21 -20.43 9.76
N LEU A 16 29.94 -19.32 9.83
CA LEU A 16 29.88 -18.28 8.77
C LEU A 16 30.27 -18.79 7.38
N ALA A 17 31.07 -19.87 7.32
CA ALA A 17 31.42 -20.52 6.06
C ALA A 17 30.22 -21.18 5.36
N ASP A 18 29.20 -21.56 6.13
CA ASP A 18 27.99 -22.26 5.64
C ASP A 18 26.84 -21.29 5.26
N PHE A 19 27.00 -19.99 5.53
CA PHE A 19 25.97 -18.99 5.22
C PHE A 19 25.61 -18.89 3.73
N PRO A 20 26.54 -19.01 2.78
CA PRO A 20 26.18 -19.04 1.36
C PRO A 20 25.22 -20.19 1.03
N GLN A 21 25.49 -21.40 1.55
CA GLN A 21 24.61 -22.54 1.38
C GLN A 21 23.24 -22.30 2.02
N LEU A 22 23.20 -21.76 3.23
CA LEU A 22 21.94 -21.41 3.91
C LEU A 22 21.13 -20.39 3.10
N ALA A 23 21.78 -19.38 2.52
CA ALA A 23 21.12 -18.38 1.69
C ALA A 23 20.49 -19.00 0.44
N ASP A 24 21.18 -19.93 -0.21
CA ASP A 24 20.66 -20.63 -1.39
C ASP A 24 19.48 -21.56 -1.02
N GLU A 25 19.56 -22.29 0.09
CA GLU A 25 18.47 -23.13 0.59
C GLU A 25 17.23 -22.29 0.95
N ILE A 26 17.40 -21.10 1.56
CA ILE A 26 16.30 -20.16 1.84
C ILE A 26 15.67 -19.66 0.54
N ARG A 27 16.48 -19.30 -0.47
CA ARG A 27 15.93 -18.85 -1.78
C ARG A 27 15.11 -19.93 -2.43
N GLN A 28 15.64 -21.16 -2.48
CA GLN A 28 14.93 -22.28 -3.06
C GLN A 28 13.60 -22.51 -2.33
N PHE A 29 13.61 -22.54 -1.01
CA PHE A 29 12.42 -22.68 -0.18
C PHE A 29 11.39 -21.57 -0.46
N LEU A 30 11.82 -20.32 -0.60
CA LEU A 30 10.94 -19.18 -0.92
C LEU A 30 10.32 -19.31 -2.32
N ILE A 31 11.11 -19.70 -3.32
CA ILE A 31 10.61 -19.91 -4.69
C ILE A 31 9.56 -21.01 -4.70
N GLU A 32 9.83 -22.16 -4.07
CA GLU A 32 8.90 -23.29 -3.99
C GLU A 32 7.61 -22.90 -3.25
N SER A 33 7.73 -22.28 -2.08
CA SER A 33 6.57 -21.90 -1.28
C SER A 33 5.69 -20.86 -1.98
N VAL A 34 6.29 -19.77 -2.47
CA VAL A 34 5.55 -18.67 -3.11
C VAL A 34 4.98 -19.10 -4.48
N SER A 35 5.60 -20.04 -5.17
CA SER A 35 5.03 -20.60 -6.42
C SER A 35 3.66 -21.24 -6.20
N GLN A 36 3.40 -21.76 -4.99
CA GLN A 36 2.14 -22.43 -4.63
C GLN A 36 1.11 -21.50 -3.98
N THR A 37 1.57 -20.56 -3.14
CA THR A 37 0.67 -19.70 -2.35
C THR A 37 0.48 -18.32 -2.95
N GLY A 38 1.37 -17.89 -3.86
CA GLY A 38 1.56 -16.50 -4.18
C GLY A 38 2.26 -15.74 -3.05
N GLY A 39 2.64 -14.50 -3.30
CA GLY A 39 3.30 -13.65 -2.29
C GLY A 39 4.29 -12.65 -2.89
N HIS A 40 5.13 -12.07 -2.04
CA HIS A 40 6.12 -11.04 -2.41
C HIS A 40 7.48 -11.70 -2.67
N LEU A 41 7.73 -12.19 -3.90
CA LEU A 41 8.92 -13.00 -4.17
C LEU A 41 10.18 -12.16 -4.42
N ALA A 42 10.13 -11.23 -5.39
CA ALA A 42 11.32 -10.51 -5.85
C ALA A 42 12.02 -9.72 -4.72
N SER A 43 11.24 -9.06 -3.86
CA SER A 43 11.75 -8.29 -2.73
C SER A 43 12.44 -9.19 -1.69
N ASN A 44 11.86 -10.36 -1.40
CA ASN A 44 12.42 -11.33 -0.45
C ASN A 44 13.72 -11.97 -0.95
N LEU A 45 13.79 -12.36 -2.21
CA LEU A 45 14.99 -12.93 -2.80
C LEU A 45 16.18 -11.96 -2.76
N GLY A 46 15.88 -10.66 -2.86
CA GLY A 46 16.92 -9.61 -2.82
C GLY A 46 17.54 -9.37 -1.45
N VAL A 47 16.89 -9.74 -0.35
CA VAL A 47 17.33 -9.40 1.01
C VAL A 47 17.70 -10.60 1.88
N VAL A 48 17.90 -11.77 1.30
CA VAL A 48 18.24 -12.98 2.06
C VAL A 48 19.50 -12.77 2.86
N GLU A 49 20.61 -12.37 2.23
CA GLU A 49 21.89 -12.15 2.91
C GLU A 49 21.83 -10.98 3.89
N LEU A 50 21.10 -9.89 3.55
CA LEU A 50 20.89 -8.77 4.46
C LEU A 50 20.20 -9.25 5.75
N THR A 51 19.16 -10.05 5.63
CA THR A 51 18.39 -10.57 6.77
C THR A 51 19.24 -11.54 7.60
N LEU A 52 20.00 -12.43 6.95
CA LEU A 52 20.95 -13.32 7.63
C LEU A 52 21.99 -12.52 8.42
N ALA A 53 22.56 -11.47 7.83
CA ALA A 53 23.54 -10.61 8.48
C ALA A 53 22.97 -9.88 9.70
N LEU A 54 21.73 -9.35 9.60
CA LEU A 54 21.06 -8.71 10.72
C LEU A 54 20.78 -9.69 11.85
N HIS A 55 20.23 -10.85 11.55
CA HIS A 55 19.95 -11.88 12.56
C HIS A 55 21.19 -12.47 13.21
N ASN A 56 22.33 -12.45 12.51
CA ASN A 56 23.59 -12.90 13.10
C ASN A 56 24.19 -11.89 14.09
N VAL A 57 23.90 -10.59 13.94
CA VAL A 57 24.47 -9.54 14.80
C VAL A 57 23.51 -9.06 15.89
N LEU A 58 22.27 -9.50 15.87
CA LEU A 58 21.21 -9.11 16.81
C LEU A 58 20.67 -10.31 17.59
N ASP A 59 20.21 -10.08 18.81
CA ASP A 59 19.59 -11.08 19.67
C ASP A 59 18.08 -10.84 19.77
N LEU A 60 17.30 -11.62 19.00
CA LEU A 60 15.85 -11.49 18.96
C LEU A 60 15.19 -12.42 19.99
N PRO A 61 14.07 -12.02 20.62
CA PRO A 61 13.30 -10.80 20.42
C PRO A 61 13.74 -9.60 21.26
N GLN A 62 14.88 -9.68 21.98
CA GLN A 62 15.36 -8.60 22.82
C GLN A 62 15.65 -7.35 21.97
N ASP A 63 16.53 -7.48 20.97
CA ASP A 63 16.74 -6.44 19.96
C ASP A 63 15.52 -6.31 19.06
N LYS A 64 15.33 -5.14 18.45
CA LYS A 64 14.13 -4.81 17.68
C LYS A 64 14.48 -4.54 16.21
N ILE A 65 13.79 -5.23 15.30
CA ILE A 65 13.85 -4.94 13.85
C ILE A 65 12.48 -4.45 13.41
N VAL A 66 12.41 -3.21 12.92
CA VAL A 66 11.21 -2.64 12.31
C VAL A 66 11.36 -2.67 10.79
N TRP A 67 10.57 -3.50 10.12
CA TRP A 67 10.55 -3.62 8.67
C TRP A 67 9.61 -2.60 8.05
N ASP A 68 10.12 -1.73 7.18
CA ASP A 68 9.28 -0.82 6.40
C ASP A 68 8.47 -1.59 5.36
N VAL A 69 7.17 -1.32 5.22
CA VAL A 69 6.21 -2.16 4.48
C VAL A 69 6.14 -3.59 5.01
N GLY A 70 7.28 -4.26 5.17
CA GLY A 70 7.38 -5.63 5.69
C GLY A 70 7.16 -6.73 4.66
N HIS A 71 6.90 -6.40 3.40
CA HIS A 71 6.73 -7.38 2.32
C HIS A 71 8.01 -8.18 2.02
N GLN A 72 9.17 -7.73 2.47
CA GLN A 72 10.48 -8.38 2.33
C GLN A 72 10.88 -9.21 3.56
N ALA A 73 9.97 -9.47 4.51
CA ALA A 73 10.31 -10.09 5.80
C ALA A 73 10.16 -11.63 5.83
N TYR A 74 10.06 -12.32 4.68
CA TYR A 74 9.87 -13.78 4.67
C TYR A 74 11.09 -14.52 5.24
N THR A 75 12.31 -14.10 4.92
CA THR A 75 13.54 -14.65 5.52
C THR A 75 13.55 -14.43 7.04
N HIS A 76 13.08 -13.28 7.54
CA HIS A 76 12.89 -13.03 8.96
C HIS A 76 11.92 -14.03 9.61
N LYS A 77 10.77 -14.30 8.96
CA LYS A 77 9.81 -15.33 9.41
C LYS A 77 10.45 -16.73 9.47
N ILE A 78 11.24 -17.09 8.46
CA ILE A 78 11.99 -18.36 8.45
C ILE A 78 12.95 -18.44 9.63
N LEU A 79 13.78 -17.41 9.83
CA LEU A 79 14.82 -17.37 10.87
C LEU A 79 14.25 -17.30 12.30
N THR A 80 12.99 -16.95 12.44
CA THR A 80 12.24 -16.95 13.70
C THR A 80 11.40 -18.19 13.93
N GLY A 81 11.61 -19.26 13.12
CA GLY A 81 11.03 -20.60 13.33
C GLY A 81 9.68 -20.85 12.66
N ARG A 82 9.23 -19.97 11.74
CA ARG A 82 7.90 -20.06 11.12
C ARG A 82 7.88 -20.72 9.74
N LYS A 83 8.85 -21.59 9.41
CA LYS A 83 8.92 -22.27 8.10
C LYS A 83 7.64 -23.00 7.71
N GLU A 84 7.03 -23.72 8.66
CA GLU A 84 5.82 -24.50 8.39
C GLU A 84 4.62 -23.62 8.00
N GLY A 85 4.57 -22.37 8.48
CA GLY A 85 3.53 -21.42 8.14
C GLY A 85 3.44 -21.06 6.65
N PHE A 86 4.53 -21.26 5.89
CA PHE A 86 4.57 -20.96 4.47
C PHE A 86 3.62 -21.80 3.62
N LYS A 87 3.21 -22.99 4.09
CA LYS A 87 2.18 -23.84 3.44
C LYS A 87 0.83 -23.10 3.32
N ASN A 88 0.55 -22.21 4.28
CA ASN A 88 -0.68 -21.44 4.36
C ASN A 88 -0.40 -19.91 4.36
N LEU A 89 0.70 -19.49 3.73
CA LEU A 89 1.04 -18.08 3.59
C LEU A 89 -0.08 -17.33 2.85
N ARG A 90 -0.58 -16.24 3.46
CA ARG A 90 -1.64 -15.36 2.92
C ARG A 90 -2.99 -16.06 2.67
N LYS A 91 -3.20 -17.26 3.22
CA LYS A 91 -4.49 -17.96 3.22
C LYS A 91 -5.21 -17.70 4.54
N GLU A 92 -6.52 -17.74 4.54
CA GLU A 92 -7.34 -17.54 5.74
C GLU A 92 -6.90 -18.44 6.90
N GLY A 93 -6.75 -17.86 8.09
CA GLY A 93 -6.22 -18.55 9.28
C GLY A 93 -4.75 -18.98 9.18
N GLY A 94 -4.07 -18.64 8.09
CA GLY A 94 -2.65 -18.91 7.87
C GLY A 94 -1.74 -17.75 8.24
N MET A 95 -0.47 -17.86 7.84
CA MET A 95 0.55 -16.85 8.13
C MET A 95 0.38 -15.62 7.22
N SER A 96 0.47 -14.43 7.81
CA SER A 96 0.42 -13.15 7.09
C SER A 96 1.61 -12.97 6.13
N GLY A 97 1.39 -12.26 5.04
CA GLY A 97 2.45 -11.80 4.12
C GLY A 97 3.32 -10.67 4.65
N PHE A 98 3.03 -10.17 5.86
CA PHE A 98 3.73 -9.07 6.53
C PHE A 98 4.08 -9.47 7.96
N PRO A 99 5.04 -8.80 8.63
CA PRO A 99 5.26 -8.96 10.07
C PRO A 99 3.99 -8.68 10.85
N LYS A 100 3.69 -9.53 11.83
CA LYS A 100 2.49 -9.45 12.66
C LYS A 100 2.81 -9.88 14.09
N ARG A 101 2.64 -8.98 15.06
CA ARG A 101 3.01 -9.18 16.47
C ARG A 101 2.28 -10.36 17.12
N CYS A 102 1.08 -10.68 16.66
CA CYS A 102 0.35 -11.85 17.13
C CYS A 102 0.92 -13.17 16.62
N GLU A 103 1.79 -13.18 15.60
CA GLU A 103 2.44 -14.38 15.08
C GLU A 103 3.77 -14.69 15.79
N SER A 104 4.49 -13.68 16.28
CA SER A 104 5.79 -13.85 16.91
C SER A 104 6.23 -12.61 17.71
N ASP A 105 6.84 -12.83 18.88
CA ASP A 105 7.48 -11.77 19.67
C ASP A 105 8.68 -11.11 18.94
N CYS A 106 9.17 -11.74 17.88
CA CYS A 106 10.22 -11.18 17.02
C CYS A 106 9.68 -10.17 15.99
N ASP A 107 8.36 -10.13 15.76
CA ASP A 107 7.72 -9.13 14.91
C ASP A 107 7.47 -7.87 15.74
N THR A 108 8.36 -6.91 15.62
CA THR A 108 8.39 -5.71 16.47
C THR A 108 7.23 -4.77 16.21
N PHE A 109 6.75 -4.71 14.96
CA PHE A 109 5.73 -3.77 14.51
C PHE A 109 4.88 -4.40 13.40
N ASP A 110 3.55 -4.27 13.50
CA ASP A 110 2.65 -4.72 12.44
C ASP A 110 2.83 -3.82 11.22
N ALA A 111 3.32 -4.39 10.14
CA ALA A 111 3.70 -3.65 8.94
C ALA A 111 2.72 -3.90 7.78
N GLY A 112 2.81 -3.07 6.75
CA GLY A 112 1.98 -3.13 5.53
C GLY A 112 2.08 -1.86 4.70
N HIS A 113 2.12 -0.69 5.34
CA HIS A 113 2.30 0.60 4.70
C HIS A 113 3.76 1.06 4.77
N SER A 114 4.18 1.88 3.79
CA SER A 114 5.56 2.37 3.65
C SER A 114 5.87 3.56 4.55
N SER A 115 7.16 3.86 4.70
CA SER A 115 7.72 5.12 5.24
C SER A 115 7.52 5.34 6.74
N ASN A 116 7.02 4.35 7.48
CA ASN A 116 6.75 4.44 8.92
C ASN A 116 7.80 3.78 9.83
N SER A 117 8.71 2.98 9.27
CA SER A 117 9.66 2.20 10.06
C SER A 117 10.63 3.04 10.88
N ILE A 118 11.10 4.17 10.34
CA ILE A 118 12.01 5.07 11.05
C ILE A 118 11.29 5.72 12.23
N SER A 119 10.04 6.19 12.04
CA SER A 119 9.22 6.75 13.12
C SER A 119 8.96 5.75 14.22
N ALA A 120 8.54 4.52 13.87
CA ALA A 120 8.29 3.46 14.84
C ALA A 120 9.58 3.06 15.57
N GLY A 121 10.70 2.90 14.85
CA GLY A 121 12.01 2.62 15.42
C GLY A 121 12.49 3.73 16.37
N LEU A 122 12.32 4.99 16.00
CA LEU A 122 12.63 6.13 16.86
C LEU A 122 11.80 6.11 18.15
N GLY A 123 10.52 5.75 18.05
CA GLY A 123 9.66 5.53 19.22
C GLY A 123 10.22 4.46 20.16
N TYR A 124 10.67 3.31 19.63
CA TYR A 124 11.34 2.27 20.42
C TYR A 124 12.63 2.75 21.08
N VAL A 125 13.46 3.53 20.35
CA VAL A 125 14.69 4.12 20.92
C VAL A 125 14.36 5.04 22.10
N ARG A 126 13.40 5.94 21.94
CA ARG A 126 12.99 6.85 23.02
C ARG A 126 12.41 6.09 24.24
N ALA A 127 11.57 5.07 23.99
CA ALA A 127 11.03 4.24 25.06
C ALA A 127 12.15 3.47 25.79
N ARG A 128 13.09 2.86 25.06
CA ARG A 128 14.29 2.21 25.63
C ARG A 128 15.06 3.15 26.55
N ASP A 129 15.34 4.37 26.06
CA ASP A 129 16.15 5.34 26.80
C ASP A 129 15.42 5.83 28.06
N LEU A 130 14.12 6.11 27.96
CA LEU A 130 13.29 6.53 29.10
C LEU A 130 13.16 5.43 30.18
N LEU A 131 13.12 4.16 29.76
CA LEU A 131 13.01 3.01 30.68
C LEU A 131 14.37 2.49 31.16
N GLY A 132 15.47 3.10 30.75
CA GLY A 132 16.82 2.67 31.12
C GLY A 132 17.19 1.26 30.60
N GLN A 133 16.52 0.82 29.51
CA GLN A 133 16.74 -0.49 28.90
C GLN A 133 17.94 -0.45 27.92
N ASN A 134 18.51 -1.62 27.65
CA ASN A 134 19.68 -1.75 26.78
C ASN A 134 19.45 -2.81 25.70
N TYR A 135 18.73 -2.45 24.63
CA TYR A 135 18.56 -3.26 23.44
C TYR A 135 18.83 -2.42 22.18
N ARG A 136 19.12 -3.08 21.08
CA ARG A 136 19.33 -2.42 19.78
C ARG A 136 18.00 -2.24 19.06
N VAL A 137 17.91 -1.15 18.31
CA VAL A 137 16.78 -0.88 17.42
C VAL A 137 17.30 -0.67 16.02
N VAL A 138 16.76 -1.43 15.07
CA VAL A 138 17.09 -1.37 13.65
C VAL A 138 15.83 -1.15 12.86
N SER A 139 15.77 -0.07 12.09
CA SER A 139 14.72 0.14 11.08
C SER A 139 15.28 -0.19 9.70
N VAL A 140 14.58 -1.05 8.94
CA VAL A 140 14.96 -1.42 7.58
C VAL A 140 13.99 -0.76 6.62
N ILE A 141 14.46 0.22 5.85
CA ILE A 141 13.66 0.98 4.89
C ILE A 141 14.19 0.80 3.47
N GLY A 142 13.29 0.63 2.51
CA GLY A 142 13.63 0.62 1.09
C GLY A 142 13.83 2.02 0.53
N ASP A 143 14.64 2.12 -0.54
CA ASP A 143 14.89 3.36 -1.26
C ASP A 143 13.62 4.00 -1.83
N GLY A 144 12.63 3.21 -2.26
CA GLY A 144 11.31 3.69 -2.64
C GLY A 144 10.54 4.29 -1.46
N ALA A 145 10.49 3.60 -0.32
CA ALA A 145 9.80 4.07 0.89
C ALA A 145 10.48 5.32 1.50
N LEU A 146 11.77 5.51 1.26
CA LEU A 146 12.49 6.71 1.67
C LEU A 146 12.00 7.98 0.94
N THR A 147 11.25 7.86 -0.16
CA THR A 147 10.67 9.03 -0.86
C THR A 147 9.45 9.63 -0.15
N GLY A 148 8.85 8.92 0.80
CA GLY A 148 7.69 9.40 1.55
C GLY A 148 8.05 10.48 2.58
N GLY A 149 7.18 11.47 2.75
CA GLY A 149 7.38 12.63 3.64
C GLY A 149 7.66 12.22 5.09
N MET A 150 6.91 11.25 5.62
CA MET A 150 7.08 10.74 6.99
C MET A 150 8.51 10.21 7.27
N ALA A 151 9.17 9.62 6.27
CA ALA A 151 10.56 9.18 6.42
C ALA A 151 11.51 10.37 6.67
N TYR A 152 11.31 11.50 5.98
CA TYR A 152 12.09 12.72 6.20
C TYR A 152 11.81 13.37 7.55
N GLU A 153 10.55 13.41 7.97
CA GLU A 153 10.15 13.88 9.30
C GLU A 153 10.85 13.07 10.39
N ALA A 154 10.85 11.74 10.24
CA ALA A 154 11.52 10.84 11.17
C ALA A 154 13.05 11.01 11.17
N LEU A 155 13.68 11.16 10.00
CA LEU A 155 15.12 11.42 9.91
C LEU A 155 15.50 12.76 10.57
N ASN A 156 14.70 13.79 10.35
CA ASN A 156 14.90 15.11 10.97
C ASN A 156 14.87 15.01 12.50
N ASN A 157 13.90 14.26 13.05
CA ASN A 157 13.81 14.04 14.49
C ASN A 157 14.90 13.10 15.02
N ALA A 158 15.28 12.08 14.25
CA ALA A 158 16.35 11.16 14.64
C ALA A 158 17.71 11.86 14.78
N ALA A 159 17.96 12.92 14.02
CA ALA A 159 19.19 13.71 14.08
C ALA A 159 19.53 14.27 15.47
N GLU A 160 18.52 14.44 16.32
CA GLU A 160 18.69 14.94 17.70
C GLU A 160 19.07 13.84 18.72
N LEU A 161 19.07 12.57 18.30
CA LEU A 161 19.42 11.47 19.19
C LEU A 161 20.89 11.53 19.64
N LYS A 162 21.12 11.19 20.93
CA LYS A 162 22.45 10.98 21.51
C LYS A 162 22.74 9.51 21.78
N THR A 163 21.79 8.64 21.47
CA THR A 163 21.86 7.19 21.69
C THR A 163 21.76 6.45 20.37
N ASN A 164 22.24 5.20 20.33
CA ASN A 164 22.31 4.41 19.10
C ASN A 164 20.93 4.11 18.51
N PHE A 165 20.75 4.42 17.24
CA PHE A 165 19.65 4.01 16.38
C PHE A 165 20.19 3.64 15.00
N ILE A 166 19.95 2.42 14.54
CA ILE A 166 20.44 1.93 13.25
C ILE A 166 19.32 1.99 12.23
N ILE A 167 19.55 2.68 11.13
CA ILE A 167 18.66 2.76 9.98
C ILE A 167 19.35 2.08 8.80
N VAL A 168 18.81 0.95 8.34
CA VAL A 168 19.30 0.23 7.17
C VAL A 168 18.56 0.70 5.94
N LEU A 169 19.24 1.43 5.07
CA LEU A 169 18.73 1.80 3.76
C LEU A 169 19.02 0.66 2.77
N ASN A 170 17.99 -0.11 2.46
CA ASN A 170 18.02 -1.17 1.45
C ASN A 170 17.75 -0.57 0.06
N ASP A 171 18.80 -0.32 -0.68
CA ASP A 171 18.75 0.32 -1.99
C ASP A 171 18.85 -0.71 -3.13
N ASN A 172 17.78 -0.86 -3.88
CA ASN A 172 17.71 -1.71 -5.07
C ASN A 172 17.24 -0.97 -6.33
N ASN A 173 17.15 0.36 -6.27
CA ASN A 173 16.70 1.26 -7.35
C ASN A 173 15.24 1.07 -7.80
N MET A 174 14.42 0.42 -6.99
CA MET A 174 13.05 0.10 -7.36
C MET A 174 12.11 0.13 -6.15
N SER A 175 10.93 0.70 -6.35
CA SER A 175 9.72 0.40 -5.57
C SER A 175 8.95 -0.77 -6.24
N ILE A 176 7.73 -0.58 -6.68
CA ILE A 176 7.06 -1.49 -7.63
C ILE A 176 7.68 -1.31 -9.02
N SER A 177 7.92 -0.06 -9.45
CA SER A 177 8.64 0.35 -10.66
C SER A 177 9.96 1.05 -10.30
N LYS A 178 10.68 1.59 -11.30
CA LYS A 178 11.87 2.42 -11.04
C LYS A 178 11.48 3.65 -10.21
N ASN A 179 12.29 3.96 -9.20
CA ASN A 179 12.09 5.13 -8.38
C ASN A 179 12.25 6.43 -9.19
N VAL A 180 11.50 7.45 -8.80
CA VAL A 180 11.48 8.77 -9.44
C VAL A 180 12.02 9.85 -8.51
N GLY A 181 12.36 11.02 -9.07
CA GLY A 181 12.70 12.22 -8.33
C GLY A 181 14.17 12.36 -7.92
N GLY A 182 14.47 13.46 -7.24
CA GLY A 182 15.83 13.87 -6.88
C GLY A 182 16.53 12.92 -5.92
N MET A 183 15.78 12.28 -4.99
CA MET A 183 16.36 11.30 -4.07
C MET A 183 16.85 10.05 -4.81
N SER A 184 16.08 9.56 -5.78
CA SER A 184 16.51 8.43 -6.62
C SER A 184 17.78 8.77 -7.41
N SER A 185 17.88 9.98 -7.95
CA SER A 185 19.08 10.47 -8.64
C SER A 185 20.27 10.57 -7.68
N TYR A 186 20.04 11.05 -6.45
CA TYR A 186 21.07 11.15 -5.42
C TYR A 186 21.59 9.76 -5.02
N LEU A 187 20.72 8.80 -4.73
CA LEU A 187 21.11 7.43 -4.39
C LEU A 187 21.84 6.74 -5.57
N SER A 188 21.41 7.01 -6.80
CA SER A 188 22.08 6.51 -8.00
C SER A 188 23.53 7.03 -8.11
N ALA A 189 23.77 8.30 -7.79
CA ALA A 189 25.11 8.87 -7.73
C ALA A 189 25.96 8.23 -6.62
N LEU A 190 25.36 7.89 -5.46
CA LEU A 190 26.07 7.17 -4.39
C LEU A 190 26.53 5.78 -4.82
N ARG A 191 25.70 5.05 -5.57
CA ARG A 191 26.03 3.70 -6.10
C ARG A 191 27.21 3.71 -7.05
N THR A 192 27.32 4.73 -7.88
CA THR A 192 28.40 4.84 -8.88
C THR A 192 29.71 5.37 -8.27
N ALA A 193 29.66 5.93 -7.08
CA ALA A 193 30.83 6.47 -6.37
C ALA A 193 31.69 5.41 -5.64
N GLU A 194 31.44 4.12 -5.85
CA GLU A 194 32.20 3.01 -5.21
C GLU A 194 33.73 3.10 -5.38
N ALA A 195 34.21 3.62 -6.50
CA ALA A 195 35.63 3.89 -6.72
C ALA A 195 36.24 4.92 -5.73
N TYR A 196 35.38 5.74 -5.08
CA TYR A 196 35.80 6.81 -4.17
C TYR A 196 35.92 6.42 -2.70
N THR A 197 35.18 5.39 -2.25
CA THR A 197 35.18 4.95 -0.84
C THR A 197 36.50 4.33 -0.43
N GLY A 198 37.15 3.56 -1.31
CA GLY A 198 38.52 3.03 -1.10
C GLY A 198 39.55 4.15 -0.98
N MET A 199 39.40 5.26 -1.67
CA MET A 199 40.31 6.40 -1.65
C MET A 199 40.13 7.28 -0.41
N LYS A 200 38.88 7.50 0.08
CA LYS A 200 38.61 8.33 1.29
C LYS A 200 39.17 7.69 2.56
N LEU A 201 39.03 6.37 2.71
CA LEU A 201 39.61 5.64 3.85
C LEU A 201 41.16 5.68 3.86
N ASN A 202 41.80 5.62 2.69
CA ASN A 202 43.25 5.69 2.58
C ASN A 202 43.78 7.12 2.75
N VAL A 203 43.12 8.12 2.17
CA VAL A 203 43.49 9.55 2.26
C VAL A 203 43.34 10.04 3.71
N THR A 204 42.27 9.71 4.42
CA THR A 204 42.06 10.13 5.82
C THR A 204 43.05 9.44 6.78
N LYS A 205 43.39 8.17 6.53
CA LYS A 205 44.43 7.46 7.32
C LYS A 205 45.84 7.98 7.02
N THR A 206 46.12 8.39 5.79
CA THR A 206 47.43 8.92 5.37
C THR A 206 47.61 10.37 5.85
N LEU A 207 46.57 11.23 5.76
CA LEU A 207 46.64 12.61 6.24
C LEU A 207 46.73 12.74 7.76
N LYS A 208 46.13 11.82 8.54
CA LYS A 208 46.27 11.77 10.00
C LYS A 208 47.68 11.33 10.46
N LYS A 209 48.50 10.79 9.57
CA LYS A 209 49.89 10.38 9.89
C LYS A 209 50.96 11.45 9.62
N VAL A 210 50.56 12.63 9.05
CA VAL A 210 51.50 13.71 8.76
C VAL A 210 51.35 14.81 9.83
N PRO A 211 52.27 14.93 10.79
CA PRO A 211 52.19 15.97 11.82
C PRO A 211 52.46 17.35 11.18
N LYS A 212 51.59 18.32 11.45
CA LYS A 212 51.66 19.76 11.12
C LYS A 212 51.21 20.27 9.75
N VAL A 213 50.79 19.42 8.80
CA VAL A 213 50.29 19.95 7.49
C VAL A 213 48.80 19.71 7.30
N GLY A 214 48.17 18.82 8.08
CA GLY A 214 46.82 18.35 7.86
C GLY A 214 45.70 19.37 8.11
N THR A 215 45.85 20.28 9.07
CA THR A 215 44.78 21.23 9.43
C THR A 215 44.66 22.40 8.44
N ALA A 216 45.79 22.93 7.94
CA ALA A 216 45.78 24.03 6.97
C ALA A 216 45.26 23.60 5.59
N VAL A 217 45.52 22.35 5.17
CA VAL A 217 45.03 21.79 3.90
C VAL A 217 43.52 21.52 3.99
N VAL A 218 43.05 21.02 5.13
CA VAL A 218 41.59 20.78 5.36
C VAL A 218 40.82 22.12 5.42
N ASP A 219 41.38 23.17 6.04
CA ASP A 219 40.75 24.49 6.08
C ASP A 219 40.83 25.22 4.74
N THR A 220 41.88 25.02 3.95
CA THR A 220 41.98 25.56 2.58
C THR A 220 41.01 24.84 1.65
N MET A 221 40.83 23.52 1.75
CA MET A 221 39.78 22.77 1.03
C MET A 221 38.37 23.21 1.42
N ARG A 222 38.14 23.61 2.67
CA ARG A 222 36.84 24.19 3.09
C ARG A 222 36.58 25.60 2.51
N ARG A 223 37.62 26.38 2.23
CA ARG A 223 37.49 27.77 1.70
C ARG A 223 37.40 27.83 0.17
N THR A 224 37.86 26.82 -0.57
CA THR A 224 37.73 26.76 -2.03
C THR A 224 36.39 26.14 -2.47
N LYS A 225 35.31 26.54 -1.79
CA LYS A 225 33.94 26.04 -2.03
C LYS A 225 33.31 26.37 -3.38
N SER A 226 33.94 27.18 -4.23
CA SER A 226 33.34 27.61 -5.50
C SER A 226 33.72 26.81 -6.74
N SER A 227 34.76 25.98 -6.69
CA SER A 227 35.25 25.23 -7.88
C SER A 227 35.11 23.70 -7.80
N ILE A 228 34.68 23.13 -6.66
CA ILE A 228 34.48 21.68 -6.47
C ILE A 228 32.97 21.38 -6.35
N LYS A 229 32.15 22.02 -7.17
CA LYS A 229 30.70 21.77 -7.22
C LYS A 229 30.30 20.42 -7.85
N GLN A 230 31.23 19.55 -8.16
CA GLN A 230 30.97 18.27 -8.83
C GLN A 230 31.48 17.01 -8.11
N LEU A 231 32.10 17.14 -6.96
CA LEU A 231 32.45 15.98 -6.13
C LEU A 231 31.34 15.78 -5.10
N ILE A 232 30.27 15.07 -5.47
CA ILE A 232 29.28 14.56 -4.53
C ILE A 232 30.01 13.58 -3.60
N ILE A 233 30.26 14.00 -2.37
CA ILE A 233 30.81 13.11 -1.34
C ILE A 233 29.65 12.19 -0.93
N PRO A 234 29.79 10.86 -1.06
CA PRO A 234 28.76 9.92 -0.65
C PRO A 234 28.29 10.18 0.78
N GLY A 235 26.97 10.20 0.99
CA GLY A 235 26.36 10.37 2.32
C GLY A 235 26.23 11.80 2.82
N MET A 236 26.71 12.81 2.09
CA MET A 236 26.74 14.21 2.57
C MET A 236 25.36 14.75 2.98
N LEU A 237 24.26 14.33 2.33
CA LEU A 237 22.91 14.75 2.72
C LEU A 237 22.60 14.29 4.15
N PHE A 238 22.80 13.02 4.45
CA PHE A 238 22.52 12.44 5.77
C PHE A 238 23.46 12.98 6.84
N GLU A 239 24.76 13.13 6.50
CA GLU A 239 25.76 13.70 7.41
C GLU A 239 25.45 15.18 7.73
N ASN A 240 24.98 15.96 6.76
CA ASN A 240 24.57 17.35 6.97
C ASN A 240 23.29 17.46 7.82
N MET A 241 22.43 16.43 7.81
CA MET A 241 21.27 16.32 8.71
C MET A 241 21.67 15.91 10.14
N GLY A 242 22.90 15.47 10.39
CA GLY A 242 23.37 15.04 11.72
C GLY A 242 23.38 13.52 11.93
N LEU A 243 23.15 12.72 10.87
CA LEU A 243 23.24 11.27 10.95
C LEU A 243 24.62 10.77 10.50
N THR A 244 25.14 9.75 11.16
CA THR A 244 26.35 9.06 10.67
C THR A 244 26.00 8.22 9.45
N TYR A 245 26.75 8.34 8.37
CA TYR A 245 26.54 7.53 7.17
C TYR A 245 27.65 6.48 7.00
N LEU A 246 27.25 5.21 6.87
CA LEU A 246 28.11 4.06 6.62
C LEU A 246 27.69 3.35 5.32
N GLY A 247 28.64 3.15 4.42
CA GLY A 247 28.39 2.50 3.14
C GLY A 247 28.73 3.38 1.92
N PRO A 248 28.22 3.03 0.73
CA PRO A 248 27.40 1.83 0.46
C PRO A 248 28.18 0.51 0.58
N VAL A 249 27.48 -0.57 0.89
CA VAL A 249 28.03 -1.92 0.98
C VAL A 249 27.23 -2.88 0.09
N ASP A 250 27.91 -3.85 -0.53
CA ASP A 250 27.25 -4.95 -1.25
C ASP A 250 26.39 -5.78 -0.29
N GLY A 251 25.08 -5.73 -0.47
CA GLY A 251 24.07 -6.43 0.31
C GLY A 251 24.06 -7.95 0.09
N HIS A 252 24.93 -8.46 -0.77
CA HIS A 252 25.15 -9.89 -0.97
C HIS A 252 26.51 -10.36 -0.41
N ASN A 253 27.29 -9.45 0.17
CA ASN A 253 28.52 -9.76 0.88
C ASN A 253 28.30 -9.75 2.41
N MET A 254 27.88 -10.87 2.95
CA MET A 254 27.53 -11.00 4.38
C MET A 254 28.67 -10.60 5.32
N ARG A 255 29.93 -10.94 5.00
CA ARG A 255 31.07 -10.57 5.84
C ARG A 255 31.25 -9.06 5.95
N GLN A 256 31.12 -8.35 4.84
CA GLN A 256 31.23 -6.88 4.84
C GLN A 256 30.04 -6.25 5.58
N MET A 257 28.80 -6.72 5.35
CA MET A 257 27.63 -6.23 6.06
C MET A 257 27.73 -6.43 7.56
N MET A 258 28.08 -7.64 8.03
CA MET A 258 28.23 -7.93 9.47
C MET A 258 29.29 -7.05 10.12
N LYS A 259 30.43 -6.81 9.45
CA LYS A 259 31.42 -5.86 9.92
C LYS A 259 30.83 -4.46 10.08
N LEU A 260 30.11 -4.00 9.08
CA LEU A 260 29.51 -2.66 9.08
C LEU A 260 28.41 -2.52 10.13
N PHE A 261 27.55 -3.54 10.32
CA PHE A 261 26.55 -3.55 11.39
C PHE A 261 27.19 -3.54 12.79
N ASN A 262 28.30 -4.26 12.99
CA ASN A 262 29.04 -4.21 14.25
C ASN A 262 29.71 -2.85 14.47
N GLU A 263 30.13 -2.14 13.44
CA GLU A 263 30.57 -0.74 13.53
C GLU A 263 29.39 0.17 13.86
N ALA A 264 28.24 0.02 13.20
CA ALA A 264 27.02 0.79 13.45
C ALA A 264 26.53 0.65 14.91
N LYS A 265 26.64 -0.54 15.51
CA LYS A 265 26.28 -0.79 16.93
C LYS A 265 27.10 0.05 17.93
N ARG A 266 28.28 0.56 17.53
CA ARG A 266 29.19 1.35 18.37
C ARG A 266 29.04 2.86 18.18
N VAL A 267 28.22 3.29 17.22
CA VAL A 267 27.99 4.70 16.98
C VAL A 267 27.09 5.27 18.08
N GLU A 268 27.52 6.34 18.70
CA GLU A 268 26.69 7.13 19.63
C GLU A 268 25.86 8.12 18.80
N GLY A 269 24.58 7.81 18.63
CA GLY A 269 23.65 8.58 17.80
C GLY A 269 23.03 7.76 16.65
N PRO A 270 22.26 8.42 15.78
CA PRO A 270 21.62 7.77 14.64
C PRO A 270 22.64 7.48 13.54
N VAL A 271 22.54 6.27 12.96
CA VAL A 271 23.43 5.83 11.89
C VAL A 271 22.63 5.21 10.74
N ILE A 272 22.92 5.67 9.52
CA ILE A 272 22.39 5.05 8.28
C ILE A 272 23.43 4.08 7.75
N VAL A 273 23.03 2.84 7.56
CA VAL A 273 23.79 1.79 6.88
C VAL A 273 23.19 1.59 5.49
N HIS A 274 23.89 2.06 4.46
CA HIS A 274 23.44 1.96 3.08
C HIS A 274 23.87 0.63 2.47
N VAL A 275 22.90 -0.20 2.07
CA VAL A 275 23.09 -1.57 1.57
C VAL A 275 22.52 -1.68 0.16
N LEU A 276 23.33 -2.10 -0.80
CA LEU A 276 22.92 -2.29 -2.20
C LEU A 276 22.48 -3.74 -2.42
N THR A 277 21.23 -3.92 -2.87
CA THR A 277 20.65 -5.24 -3.14
C THR A 277 20.09 -5.37 -4.55
N HIS A 278 19.76 -6.61 -4.97
CA HIS A 278 19.17 -6.88 -6.26
C HIS A 278 17.87 -7.68 -6.09
N LYS A 279 16.73 -7.08 -6.47
CA LYS A 279 15.42 -7.77 -6.48
C LYS A 279 15.47 -9.01 -7.37
N GLY A 280 14.84 -10.09 -6.91
CA GLY A 280 14.73 -11.32 -7.67
C GLY A 280 16.00 -12.16 -7.74
N ARG A 281 17.07 -11.81 -6.99
CA ARG A 281 18.36 -12.52 -7.01
C ARG A 281 18.20 -14.04 -6.83
N GLY A 282 18.86 -14.79 -7.71
CA GLY A 282 18.86 -16.26 -7.67
C GLY A 282 17.65 -16.91 -8.34
N TYR A 283 16.74 -16.11 -8.94
CA TYR A 283 15.66 -16.59 -9.77
C TYR A 283 15.49 -15.68 -11.00
N GLU A 284 15.91 -16.17 -12.17
CA GLU A 284 16.00 -15.39 -13.39
C GLU A 284 14.70 -14.68 -13.79
N PRO A 285 13.50 -15.34 -13.77
CA PRO A 285 12.25 -14.66 -14.09
C PRO A 285 11.96 -13.46 -13.19
N ALA A 286 12.24 -13.57 -11.88
CA ALA A 286 12.03 -12.48 -10.94
C ALA A 286 13.10 -11.38 -11.03
N SER A 287 14.30 -11.70 -11.51
CA SER A 287 15.38 -10.71 -11.76
C SER A 287 15.10 -9.89 -13.02
N LEU A 288 14.54 -10.52 -14.05
CA LEU A 288 14.19 -9.85 -15.32
C LEU A 288 12.90 -9.02 -15.21
N HIS A 289 11.93 -9.50 -14.42
CA HIS A 289 10.60 -8.89 -14.26
C HIS A 289 10.24 -8.71 -12.77
N PRO A 290 11.02 -7.92 -12.00
CA PRO A 290 10.81 -7.77 -10.56
C PRO A 290 9.46 -7.11 -10.19
N ASP A 291 8.87 -6.34 -11.09
CA ASP A 291 7.54 -5.76 -11.00
C ASP A 291 6.43 -6.84 -10.96
N GLN A 292 6.52 -7.85 -11.81
CA GLN A 292 5.55 -8.97 -11.86
C GLN A 292 5.64 -9.86 -10.61
N PHE A 293 6.84 -9.97 -10.01
CA PHE A 293 7.10 -10.75 -8.81
C PHE A 293 7.14 -9.91 -7.53
N HIS A 294 6.76 -8.63 -7.61
CA HIS A 294 6.58 -7.78 -6.42
C HIS A 294 5.43 -8.29 -5.54
N GLY A 295 4.29 -8.66 -6.16
CA GLY A 295 3.17 -9.33 -5.54
C GLY A 295 2.54 -10.28 -6.55
N THR A 296 2.96 -11.55 -6.55
CA THR A 296 2.53 -12.54 -7.54
C THR A 296 1.48 -13.51 -6.98
N GLY A 297 0.60 -14.01 -7.84
CA GLY A 297 -0.18 -15.23 -7.59
C GLY A 297 0.68 -16.49 -7.72
N PRO A 298 0.09 -17.69 -7.57
CA PRO A 298 0.76 -18.95 -7.88
C PRO A 298 1.29 -18.99 -9.32
N PHE A 299 2.48 -19.56 -9.51
CA PHE A 299 3.17 -19.56 -10.81
C PHE A 299 3.96 -20.84 -11.06
N ASP A 300 4.25 -21.13 -12.32
CA ASP A 300 5.14 -22.22 -12.73
C ASP A 300 6.60 -21.80 -12.55
N ILE A 301 7.36 -22.56 -11.76
CA ILE A 301 8.75 -22.19 -11.40
C ILE A 301 9.67 -22.14 -12.63
N LYS A 302 9.47 -23.04 -13.62
CA LYS A 302 10.37 -23.12 -14.78
C LYS A 302 10.20 -21.95 -15.73
N THR A 303 8.98 -21.48 -15.90
CA THR A 303 8.63 -20.43 -16.87
C THR A 303 8.39 -19.06 -16.26
N GLY A 304 8.15 -18.98 -14.94
CA GLY A 304 7.73 -17.76 -14.23
C GLY A 304 6.29 -17.34 -14.54
N ARG A 305 5.53 -18.10 -15.35
CA ARG A 305 4.16 -17.73 -15.75
C ARG A 305 3.17 -17.99 -14.61
N GLN A 306 2.28 -17.04 -14.39
CA GLN A 306 1.19 -17.20 -13.43
C GLN A 306 0.24 -18.30 -13.88
N LEU A 307 -0.24 -19.12 -12.92
CA LEU A 307 -1.16 -20.22 -13.17
C LEU A 307 -2.61 -19.75 -13.30
N SER A 308 -2.95 -18.58 -12.75
CA SER A 308 -4.28 -18.01 -12.85
C SER A 308 -4.50 -17.37 -14.23
N VAL A 309 -5.55 -17.79 -14.92
CA VAL A 309 -5.99 -17.18 -16.18
C VAL A 309 -6.96 -16.05 -15.89
N LYS A 310 -6.73 -14.86 -16.46
CA LYS A 310 -7.71 -13.76 -16.42
C LYS A 310 -9.02 -14.20 -17.08
N LYS A 311 -10.12 -14.12 -16.34
CA LYS A 311 -11.46 -14.47 -16.85
C LYS A 311 -12.15 -13.37 -17.66
N GLY A 312 -11.51 -12.22 -17.84
CA GLY A 312 -12.06 -11.05 -18.54
C GLY A 312 -11.29 -9.77 -18.17
N PRO A 313 -11.74 -8.60 -18.68
CA PRO A 313 -11.14 -7.33 -18.30
C PRO A 313 -11.35 -7.07 -16.80
N THR A 314 -10.34 -6.53 -16.15
CA THR A 314 -10.44 -6.06 -14.76
C THR A 314 -10.98 -4.63 -14.71
N TYR A 315 -11.46 -4.18 -13.53
CA TYR A 315 -11.82 -2.77 -13.35
C TYR A 315 -10.64 -1.84 -13.66
N THR A 316 -9.42 -2.23 -13.32
CA THR A 316 -8.19 -1.49 -13.68
C THR A 316 -7.99 -1.43 -15.20
N ASP A 317 -8.29 -2.51 -15.95
CA ASP A 317 -8.21 -2.51 -17.43
C ASP A 317 -9.26 -1.56 -18.03
N VAL A 318 -10.50 -1.54 -17.48
CA VAL A 318 -11.56 -0.62 -17.89
C VAL A 318 -11.15 0.84 -17.63
N PHE A 319 -10.68 1.14 -16.42
CA PHE A 319 -10.16 2.47 -16.07
C PHE A 319 -9.04 2.90 -17.02
N SER A 320 -8.09 2.01 -17.29
CA SER A 320 -6.95 2.26 -18.19
C SER A 320 -7.41 2.66 -19.59
N GLN A 321 -8.38 1.94 -20.14
CA GLN A 321 -8.93 2.23 -21.48
C GLN A 321 -9.72 3.54 -21.49
N ALA A 322 -10.54 3.78 -20.46
CA ALA A 322 -11.30 5.02 -20.32
C ALA A 322 -10.39 6.24 -20.21
N MET A 323 -9.31 6.16 -19.43
CA MET A 323 -8.35 7.26 -19.30
C MET A 323 -7.68 7.60 -20.63
N VAL A 324 -7.30 6.61 -21.43
CA VAL A 324 -6.70 6.85 -22.76
C VAL A 324 -7.72 7.49 -23.71
N LYS A 325 -8.98 7.03 -23.72
CA LYS A 325 -10.07 7.59 -24.51
C LYS A 325 -10.31 9.05 -24.15
N LEU A 326 -10.58 9.32 -22.88
CA LEU A 326 -10.85 10.66 -22.37
C LEU A 326 -9.64 11.61 -22.55
N GLY A 327 -8.43 11.09 -22.43
CA GLY A 327 -7.20 11.86 -22.68
C GLY A 327 -7.02 12.28 -24.13
N LYS A 328 -7.55 11.53 -25.11
CA LYS A 328 -7.60 11.93 -26.52
C LYS A 328 -8.63 13.05 -26.76
N GLU A 329 -9.75 12.97 -26.08
CA GLU A 329 -10.87 13.91 -26.22
C GLU A 329 -10.59 15.22 -25.48
N ASN A 330 -9.89 15.16 -24.34
CA ASN A 330 -9.62 16.32 -23.50
C ASN A 330 -8.10 16.49 -23.22
N PRO A 331 -7.44 17.47 -23.86
CA PRO A 331 -6.02 17.73 -23.66
C PRO A 331 -5.67 18.26 -22.26
N LYS A 332 -6.65 18.74 -21.49
CA LYS A 332 -6.47 19.19 -20.11
C LYS A 332 -6.45 18.05 -19.08
N LEU A 333 -6.84 16.83 -19.49
CA LEU A 333 -6.85 15.68 -18.58
C LEU A 333 -5.42 15.21 -18.31
N VAL A 334 -5.04 15.11 -17.05
CA VAL A 334 -3.74 14.61 -16.60
C VAL A 334 -3.91 13.50 -15.56
N GLY A 335 -2.98 12.55 -15.52
CA GLY A 335 -2.96 11.47 -14.56
C GLY A 335 -1.90 11.70 -13.47
N ILE A 336 -2.21 11.34 -12.23
CA ILE A 336 -1.28 11.37 -11.11
C ILE A 336 -1.36 10.03 -10.39
N THR A 337 -0.20 9.50 -9.97
CA THR A 337 -0.13 8.31 -9.13
C THR A 337 1.06 8.38 -8.19
N ALA A 338 1.04 7.55 -7.14
CA ALA A 338 2.10 7.46 -6.14
C ALA A 338 2.81 6.10 -6.23
N ALA A 339 3.75 5.95 -7.18
CA ALA A 339 4.50 4.73 -7.46
C ALA A 339 3.64 3.50 -7.86
N MET A 340 2.43 3.70 -8.35
CA MET A 340 1.44 2.66 -8.62
C MET A 340 0.95 2.64 -10.09
N LYS A 341 1.68 3.20 -11.04
CA LYS A 341 1.21 3.37 -12.42
C LYS A 341 0.80 2.07 -13.13
N GLU A 342 1.51 0.98 -12.90
CA GLU A 342 1.13 -0.35 -13.41
C GLU A 342 -0.13 -0.86 -12.72
N GLY A 343 -0.15 -0.77 -11.40
CA GLY A 343 -1.22 -1.30 -10.58
C GLY A 343 -2.55 -0.55 -10.71
N THR A 344 -2.53 0.73 -11.03
CA THR A 344 -3.72 1.56 -11.31
C THR A 344 -4.08 1.63 -12.79
N GLY A 345 -3.28 1.02 -13.70
CA GLY A 345 -3.55 1.01 -15.13
C GLY A 345 -3.13 2.28 -15.90
N LEU A 346 -2.41 3.22 -15.27
CA LEU A 346 -1.99 4.47 -15.91
C LEU A 346 -0.82 4.32 -16.92
N ARG A 347 -0.21 3.11 -17.02
CA ARG A 347 0.87 2.87 -17.97
C ARG A 347 0.48 3.10 -19.44
N ALA A 348 -0.76 2.74 -19.81
CA ALA A 348 -1.25 2.99 -21.18
C ALA A 348 -1.44 4.49 -21.44
N PHE A 349 -1.89 5.24 -20.43
CA PHE A 349 -2.00 6.69 -20.50
C PHE A 349 -0.61 7.36 -20.62
N GLU A 350 0.39 6.93 -19.85
CA GLU A 350 1.78 7.38 -19.96
C GLU A 350 2.34 7.19 -21.38
N LYS A 351 2.10 6.01 -21.98
CA LYS A 351 2.56 5.73 -23.34
C LYS A 351 1.90 6.63 -24.39
N ALA A 352 0.61 6.95 -24.21
CA ALA A 352 -0.14 7.79 -25.11
C ALA A 352 0.16 9.28 -24.91
N PHE A 353 0.44 9.69 -23.67
CA PHE A 353 0.60 11.10 -23.25
C PHE A 353 1.70 11.24 -22.20
N PRO A 354 3.00 11.09 -22.59
CA PRO A 354 4.12 11.06 -21.64
C PRO A 354 4.21 12.31 -20.73
N ASP A 355 3.89 13.49 -21.27
CA ASP A 355 3.97 14.76 -20.54
C ASP A 355 2.74 15.05 -19.66
N ARG A 356 1.76 14.14 -19.64
CA ARG A 356 0.51 14.29 -18.89
C ARG A 356 0.32 13.24 -17.78
N LEU A 357 1.35 12.40 -17.54
CA LEU A 357 1.39 11.53 -16.37
C LEU A 357 2.46 11.99 -15.39
N PHE A 358 2.07 12.10 -14.13
CA PHE A 358 2.93 12.44 -13.01
C PHE A 358 2.96 11.28 -12.01
N ASP A 359 4.09 10.58 -11.94
CA ASP A 359 4.36 9.63 -10.86
C ASP A 359 5.20 10.37 -9.80
N VAL A 360 4.65 10.56 -8.63
CA VAL A 360 5.27 11.35 -7.57
C VAL A 360 6.13 10.53 -6.59
N GLY A 361 6.30 9.22 -6.85
CA GLY A 361 6.89 8.30 -5.89
C GLY A 361 5.89 7.90 -4.81
N ILE A 362 6.36 7.28 -3.72
CA ILE A 362 5.47 6.91 -2.60
C ILE A 362 5.22 8.15 -1.74
N ALA A 363 4.31 9.03 -2.21
CA ALA A 363 4.03 10.32 -1.61
C ALA A 363 2.57 10.74 -1.91
N GLU A 364 1.62 10.07 -1.28
CA GLU A 364 0.18 10.23 -1.52
C GLU A 364 -0.30 11.64 -1.14
N GLU A 365 0.20 12.18 -0.03
CA GLU A 365 -0.10 13.53 0.44
C GLU A 365 0.32 14.58 -0.60
N HIS A 366 1.55 14.43 -1.12
CA HIS A 366 2.06 15.29 -2.19
C HIS A 366 1.23 15.16 -3.47
N ALA A 367 0.81 13.92 -3.83
CA ALA A 367 -0.03 13.69 -5.02
C ALA A 367 -1.31 14.53 -4.98
N VAL A 368 -1.97 14.60 -3.83
CA VAL A 368 -3.23 15.33 -3.67
C VAL A 368 -3.02 16.84 -3.66
N SER A 369 -2.07 17.37 -2.88
CA SER A 369 -1.76 18.81 -2.90
C SER A 369 -1.24 19.28 -4.28
N PHE A 370 -0.47 18.44 -4.97
CA PHE A 370 -0.02 18.69 -6.35
C PHE A 370 -1.21 18.72 -7.32
N ALA A 371 -2.18 17.81 -7.17
CA ALA A 371 -3.41 17.83 -7.95
C ALA A 371 -4.23 19.11 -7.73
N ALA A 372 -4.31 19.59 -6.49
CA ALA A 372 -4.96 20.85 -6.19
C ALA A 372 -4.30 22.04 -6.94
N GLY A 373 -2.97 22.11 -6.94
CA GLY A 373 -2.22 23.10 -7.70
C GLY A 373 -2.45 23.00 -9.21
N LEU A 374 -2.50 21.81 -9.76
CA LEU A 374 -2.79 21.57 -11.18
C LEU A 374 -4.21 22.01 -11.54
N ALA A 375 -5.20 21.71 -10.70
CA ALA A 375 -6.59 22.14 -10.91
C ALA A 375 -6.71 23.67 -10.90
N LEU A 376 -6.05 24.36 -9.99
CA LEU A 376 -5.96 25.83 -9.97
C LEU A 376 -5.25 26.36 -11.22
N GLY A 377 -4.30 25.62 -11.78
CA GLY A 377 -3.64 25.92 -13.05
C GLY A 377 -4.50 25.68 -14.29
N GLY A 378 -5.73 25.17 -14.15
CA GLY A 378 -6.72 25.03 -15.23
C GLY A 378 -6.66 23.71 -15.99
N VAL A 379 -6.03 22.66 -15.44
CA VAL A 379 -6.09 21.27 -15.96
C VAL A 379 -7.00 20.41 -15.08
N ILE A 380 -7.32 19.20 -15.54
CA ILE A 380 -8.21 18.26 -14.84
C ILE A 380 -7.37 17.08 -14.35
N PRO A 381 -6.93 17.07 -13.09
CA PRO A 381 -6.14 15.98 -12.55
C PRO A 381 -7.02 14.79 -12.14
N VAL A 382 -6.59 13.58 -12.53
CA VAL A 382 -7.10 12.30 -12.08
C VAL A 382 -6.04 11.66 -11.19
N VAL A 383 -6.31 11.59 -9.89
CA VAL A 383 -5.44 10.99 -8.88
C VAL A 383 -5.83 9.52 -8.74
N ALA A 384 -5.01 8.61 -9.27
CA ALA A 384 -5.25 7.16 -9.23
C ALA A 384 -4.36 6.51 -8.15
N ILE A 385 -4.97 6.14 -7.03
CA ILE A 385 -4.30 5.57 -5.84
C ILE A 385 -5.19 4.45 -5.28
N TYR A 386 -4.57 3.46 -4.62
CA TYR A 386 -5.31 2.41 -3.93
C TYR A 386 -6.05 2.95 -2.72
N SER A 387 -7.25 2.44 -2.47
CA SER A 387 -8.13 2.88 -1.38
C SER A 387 -7.41 2.93 -0.02
N SER A 388 -6.71 1.86 0.37
CA SER A 388 -5.99 1.80 1.65
C SER A 388 -4.81 2.79 1.74
N PHE A 389 -4.16 3.13 0.62
CA PHE A 389 -3.03 4.06 0.61
C PHE A 389 -3.47 5.52 0.56
N LEU A 390 -4.63 5.79 -0.05
CA LEU A 390 -5.20 7.14 -0.09
C LEU A 390 -5.58 7.67 1.32
N GLN A 391 -5.70 6.78 2.32
CA GLN A 391 -5.88 7.16 3.72
C GLN A 391 -4.84 8.18 4.22
N ARG A 392 -3.61 8.15 3.68
CA ARG A 392 -2.55 9.11 4.05
C ARG A 392 -2.86 10.54 3.67
N ALA A 393 -3.66 10.74 2.62
CA ALA A 393 -3.94 12.04 2.06
C ALA A 393 -5.32 12.60 2.46
N VAL A 394 -5.93 12.09 3.53
CA VAL A 394 -7.27 12.52 3.98
C VAL A 394 -7.29 14.02 4.31
N ASP A 395 -6.27 14.55 4.98
CA ASP A 395 -6.16 15.98 5.27
C ASP A 395 -6.08 16.80 3.98
N GLN A 396 -5.20 16.42 3.04
CA GLN A 396 -5.02 17.14 1.78
C GLN A 396 -6.28 17.10 0.90
N MET A 397 -7.01 15.97 0.91
CA MET A 397 -8.30 15.88 0.23
C MET A 397 -9.32 16.84 0.83
N LEU A 398 -9.43 16.89 2.16
CA LEU A 398 -10.36 17.75 2.88
C LEU A 398 -9.99 19.23 2.73
N HIS A 399 -8.74 19.58 3.05
CA HIS A 399 -8.27 20.96 3.15
C HIS A 399 -7.90 21.54 1.79
N ASP A 400 -7.01 20.87 1.02
CA ASP A 400 -6.47 21.46 -0.20
C ASP A 400 -7.44 21.35 -1.39
N VAL A 401 -8.33 20.35 -1.40
CA VAL A 401 -9.24 20.08 -2.51
C VAL A 401 -10.68 20.45 -2.18
N CYS A 402 -11.28 19.82 -1.15
CA CYS A 402 -12.71 19.95 -0.89
C CYS A 402 -13.11 21.32 -0.38
N MET A 403 -12.33 21.92 0.54
CA MET A 403 -12.58 23.26 1.06
C MET A 403 -12.58 24.29 -0.06
N GLN A 404 -11.70 24.14 -1.04
CA GLN A 404 -11.56 25.02 -2.19
C GLN A 404 -12.48 24.65 -3.38
N LYS A 405 -13.25 23.56 -3.27
CA LYS A 405 -14.14 23.03 -4.32
C LYS A 405 -13.43 22.78 -5.66
N LEU A 406 -12.19 22.31 -5.61
CA LEU A 406 -11.38 22.14 -6.81
C LEU A 406 -11.83 20.91 -7.60
N HIS A 407 -11.80 21.02 -8.92
CA HIS A 407 -12.12 19.91 -9.82
C HIS A 407 -10.95 18.93 -9.87
N VAL A 408 -10.88 18.03 -8.91
CA VAL A 408 -9.95 16.91 -8.81
C VAL A 408 -10.75 15.61 -8.83
N ILE A 409 -10.36 14.67 -9.66
CA ILE A 409 -10.99 13.35 -9.76
C ILE A 409 -10.11 12.33 -9.02
N PHE A 410 -10.67 11.67 -8.02
CA PHE A 410 -10.02 10.57 -7.28
C PHE A 410 -10.51 9.24 -7.85
N ALA A 411 -9.65 8.55 -8.60
CA ALA A 411 -9.88 7.19 -9.09
C ALA A 411 -9.32 6.20 -8.05
N ILE A 412 -10.20 5.72 -7.17
CA ILE A 412 -9.84 4.92 -6.00
C ILE A 412 -9.93 3.44 -6.36
N ASP A 413 -8.80 2.86 -6.73
CA ASP A 413 -8.69 1.44 -7.06
C ASP A 413 -8.60 0.59 -5.78
N ARG A 414 -9.01 -0.67 -5.84
CA ARG A 414 -8.99 -1.63 -4.73
C ARG A 414 -9.86 -1.24 -3.54
N ALA A 415 -11.00 -0.61 -3.82
CA ALA A 415 -12.01 -0.36 -2.81
C ALA A 415 -12.69 -1.66 -2.35
N GLY A 416 -13.06 -1.74 -1.08
CA GLY A 416 -13.61 -2.95 -0.46
C GLY A 416 -12.55 -4.00 -0.17
N LEU A 417 -12.93 -5.26 -0.15
CA LEU A 417 -12.04 -6.38 0.17
C LEU A 417 -11.07 -6.65 -0.99
N VAL A 418 -9.77 -6.77 -0.67
CA VAL A 418 -8.70 -7.09 -1.62
C VAL A 418 -8.11 -8.50 -1.40
N GLY A 419 -8.40 -9.11 -0.26
CA GLY A 419 -8.14 -10.51 0.04
C GLY A 419 -6.78 -10.77 0.70
N ALA A 420 -5.83 -11.29 -0.06
CA ALA A 420 -4.64 -11.95 0.45
C ALA A 420 -3.64 -11.09 1.27
N ASP A 421 -3.70 -9.76 1.17
CA ASP A 421 -2.81 -8.85 1.91
C ASP A 421 -3.41 -8.35 3.24
N GLY A 422 -4.68 -8.69 3.52
CA GLY A 422 -5.32 -8.54 4.81
C GLY A 422 -5.56 -7.11 5.27
N GLU A 423 -5.58 -6.92 6.58
CA GLU A 423 -6.02 -5.72 7.29
C GLU A 423 -5.34 -4.44 6.79
N THR A 424 -4.08 -4.53 6.39
CA THR A 424 -3.28 -3.39 5.97
C THR A 424 -3.61 -2.92 4.55
N HIS A 425 -4.31 -3.74 3.77
CA HIS A 425 -4.59 -3.46 2.36
C HIS A 425 -6.08 -3.45 2.00
N GLN A 426 -6.97 -3.92 2.90
CA GLN A 426 -8.42 -3.85 2.66
C GLN A 426 -8.85 -2.39 2.48
N GLY A 427 -9.59 -2.11 1.39
CA GLY A 427 -10.09 -0.77 1.05
C GLY A 427 -11.50 -0.53 1.58
N ASN A 428 -11.74 -0.80 2.85
CA ASN A 428 -13.06 -0.82 3.47
C ASN A 428 -13.34 0.36 4.43
N PHE A 429 -12.55 1.43 4.33
CA PHE A 429 -12.72 2.66 5.12
C PHE A 429 -12.97 3.89 4.26
N ASP A 430 -12.88 3.76 2.93
CA ASP A 430 -12.90 4.89 2.01
C ASP A 430 -14.24 5.63 1.99
N LEU A 431 -15.38 4.93 2.01
CA LEU A 431 -16.67 5.61 2.09
C LEU A 431 -16.78 6.47 3.35
N SER A 432 -16.32 5.96 4.50
CA SER A 432 -16.40 6.65 5.76
C SER A 432 -15.65 7.98 5.76
N TYR A 433 -14.39 8.01 5.30
CA TYR A 433 -13.63 9.27 5.26
C TYR A 433 -14.02 10.18 4.08
N LEU A 434 -14.53 9.64 2.98
CA LEU A 434 -14.99 10.46 1.84
C LEU A 434 -16.31 11.17 2.12
N THR A 435 -17.24 10.48 2.79
CA THR A 435 -18.57 11.03 3.07
C THR A 435 -18.54 12.17 4.10
N MET A 436 -17.58 12.18 5.02
CA MET A 436 -17.43 13.28 5.97
C MET A 436 -16.96 14.59 5.32
N MET A 437 -16.33 14.55 4.12
CA MET A 437 -15.75 15.73 3.48
C MET A 437 -16.83 16.59 2.81
N PRO A 438 -17.01 17.88 3.18
CA PRO A 438 -17.90 18.77 2.45
C PRO A 438 -17.50 18.90 0.98
N ASN A 439 -18.46 19.11 0.10
CA ASN A 439 -18.29 19.29 -1.36
C ASN A 439 -17.80 18.05 -2.14
N MET A 440 -17.36 16.98 -1.48
CA MET A 440 -16.96 15.74 -2.15
C MET A 440 -18.17 15.04 -2.76
N THR A 441 -18.09 14.69 -4.05
CA THR A 441 -19.02 13.75 -4.69
C THR A 441 -18.42 12.34 -4.62
N VAL A 442 -19.18 11.35 -4.16
CA VAL A 442 -18.71 9.96 -4.00
C VAL A 442 -19.57 9.02 -4.83
N MET A 443 -18.93 8.30 -5.75
CA MET A 443 -19.58 7.36 -6.67
C MET A 443 -18.97 5.97 -6.58
N ALA A 444 -19.81 4.94 -6.81
CA ALA A 444 -19.40 3.54 -6.82
C ALA A 444 -20.11 2.78 -7.96
N PRO A 445 -19.39 2.38 -9.02
CA PRO A 445 -20.00 1.71 -10.17
C PRO A 445 -20.39 0.27 -9.86
N LYS A 446 -21.57 -0.17 -10.36
CA LYS A 446 -22.04 -1.56 -10.27
C LYS A 446 -21.23 -2.52 -11.15
N ASN A 447 -20.75 -2.05 -12.30
CA ASN A 447 -20.03 -2.86 -13.29
C ASN A 447 -18.98 -2.05 -14.07
N GLY A 448 -18.27 -2.70 -15.00
CA GLY A 448 -17.23 -2.05 -15.79
C GLY A 448 -17.74 -0.93 -16.70
N ARG A 449 -18.91 -1.13 -17.32
CA ARG A 449 -19.54 -0.13 -18.20
C ARG A 449 -19.93 1.14 -17.45
N GLU A 450 -20.42 0.99 -16.23
CA GLU A 450 -20.78 2.14 -15.39
C GLU A 450 -19.53 2.89 -14.90
N LEU A 451 -18.41 2.20 -14.64
CA LEU A 451 -17.13 2.86 -14.33
C LEU A 451 -16.69 3.80 -15.45
N GLU A 452 -16.75 3.37 -16.71
CA GLU A 452 -16.41 4.23 -17.86
C GLU A 452 -17.30 5.48 -17.90
N LYS A 453 -18.62 5.32 -17.73
CA LYS A 453 -19.58 6.44 -17.71
C LYS A 453 -19.38 7.39 -16.52
N MET A 454 -19.04 6.86 -15.34
CA MET A 454 -18.75 7.69 -14.17
C MET A 454 -17.48 8.51 -14.35
N LEU A 455 -16.44 7.96 -15.01
CA LEU A 455 -15.25 8.72 -15.37
C LEU A 455 -15.55 9.84 -16.37
N GLU A 456 -16.34 9.55 -17.40
CA GLU A 456 -16.80 10.56 -18.36
C GLU A 456 -17.61 11.66 -17.66
N PHE A 457 -18.56 11.28 -16.78
CA PHE A 457 -19.30 12.23 -15.95
C PHE A 457 -18.37 13.10 -15.09
N ALA A 458 -17.39 12.50 -14.41
CA ALA A 458 -16.48 13.21 -13.51
C ALA A 458 -15.60 14.23 -14.24
N VAL A 459 -15.18 13.95 -15.49
CA VAL A 459 -14.41 14.91 -16.33
C VAL A 459 -15.22 16.18 -16.63
N HIS A 460 -16.55 16.10 -16.66
CA HIS A 460 -17.45 17.21 -16.93
C HIS A 460 -18.12 17.80 -15.68
N ALA A 461 -17.91 17.20 -14.53
CA ALA A 461 -18.48 17.66 -13.26
C ALA A 461 -17.81 18.95 -12.77
N ALA A 462 -18.50 19.65 -11.86
CA ALA A 462 -17.94 20.77 -11.14
C ALA A 462 -17.55 20.35 -9.71
N GLY A 463 -16.29 20.54 -9.33
CA GLY A 463 -15.81 20.22 -7.99
C GLY A 463 -15.22 18.80 -7.83
N PRO A 464 -14.85 18.41 -6.61
CA PRO A 464 -14.14 17.17 -6.35
C PRO A 464 -15.06 15.94 -6.49
N CYS A 465 -14.56 14.93 -7.19
CA CYS A 465 -15.26 13.66 -7.42
C CYS A 465 -14.38 12.48 -7.04
N ALA A 466 -14.91 11.54 -6.26
CA ALA A 466 -14.30 10.26 -5.95
C ALA A 466 -15.10 9.13 -6.62
N ILE A 467 -14.42 8.27 -7.36
CA ILE A 467 -14.97 7.05 -7.95
C ILE A 467 -14.22 5.88 -7.36
N ARG A 468 -14.89 5.06 -6.55
CA ARG A 468 -14.29 3.89 -5.91
C ARG A 468 -14.69 2.61 -6.63
N TYR A 469 -13.72 1.76 -6.97
CA TYR A 469 -13.96 0.50 -7.67
C TYR A 469 -13.04 -0.62 -7.16
N PRO A 470 -13.52 -1.89 -7.21
CA PRO A 470 -12.82 -3.00 -6.57
C PRO A 470 -11.68 -3.54 -7.41
N LYS A 471 -10.82 -4.34 -6.76
CA LYS A 471 -9.82 -5.19 -7.41
C LYS A 471 -10.48 -6.36 -8.13
N GLY A 472 -9.92 -6.77 -9.27
CA GLY A 472 -10.28 -8.02 -9.97
C GLY A 472 -11.12 -7.81 -11.21
N THR A 473 -11.72 -8.90 -11.71
CA THR A 473 -12.52 -8.91 -12.95
C THR A 473 -13.72 -7.98 -12.80
N ALA A 474 -13.95 -7.15 -13.79
CA ALA A 474 -15.12 -6.27 -13.83
C ALA A 474 -16.38 -7.10 -14.02
N TYR A 475 -17.38 -6.83 -13.18
CA TYR A 475 -18.69 -7.44 -13.31
C TYR A 475 -19.32 -7.03 -14.65
N GLN A 476 -19.92 -7.99 -15.37
CA GLN A 476 -20.52 -7.79 -16.67
C GLN A 476 -22.04 -8.01 -16.67
N GLY A 477 -22.62 -8.30 -15.51
CA GLY A 477 -24.07 -8.36 -15.36
C GLY A 477 -24.71 -6.97 -15.30
N LEU A 478 -26.04 -6.94 -15.46
CA LEU A 478 -26.88 -5.74 -15.39
C LEU A 478 -26.51 -4.65 -16.42
N GLU A 479 -25.93 -5.05 -17.57
CA GLU A 479 -25.58 -4.11 -18.65
C GLU A 479 -26.80 -3.59 -19.40
N GLU A 480 -27.94 -4.29 -19.33
CA GLU A 480 -29.23 -3.83 -19.83
C GLU A 480 -29.77 -2.58 -19.10
N PHE A 481 -29.33 -2.38 -17.85
CA PHE A 481 -29.59 -1.17 -17.08
C PHE A 481 -28.51 -0.14 -17.35
N ASP A 482 -28.78 0.78 -18.23
CA ASP A 482 -27.81 1.70 -18.81
C ASP A 482 -28.28 3.16 -18.81
N SER A 483 -28.98 3.56 -17.76
CA SER A 483 -29.47 4.93 -17.63
C SER A 483 -28.30 5.94 -17.52
N PRO A 484 -28.46 7.17 -18.05
CA PRO A 484 -27.43 8.20 -17.96
C PRO A 484 -27.03 8.49 -16.49
N ILE A 485 -25.75 8.75 -16.26
CA ILE A 485 -25.28 9.23 -14.96
C ILE A 485 -25.76 10.67 -14.76
N ARG A 486 -26.59 10.90 -13.75
CA ARG A 486 -27.06 12.22 -13.33
C ARG A 486 -26.63 12.48 -11.91
N PHE A 487 -26.16 13.69 -11.63
CA PHE A 487 -25.65 14.08 -10.32
C PHE A 487 -26.63 13.74 -9.20
N GLY A 488 -26.18 12.99 -8.21
CA GLY A 488 -26.94 12.59 -7.04
C GLY A 488 -28.12 11.65 -7.31
N LYS A 489 -28.19 10.96 -8.47
CA LYS A 489 -29.29 10.07 -8.82
C LYS A 489 -28.85 8.61 -8.85
N SER A 490 -29.60 7.78 -8.14
CA SER A 490 -29.53 6.34 -8.16
C SER A 490 -30.18 5.75 -9.42
N GLU A 491 -30.03 4.44 -9.63
CA GLU A 491 -30.67 3.71 -10.72
C GLU A 491 -31.54 2.59 -10.14
N VAL A 492 -32.84 2.65 -10.42
CA VAL A 492 -33.76 1.58 -10.07
C VAL A 492 -33.63 0.47 -11.10
N LEU A 493 -33.12 -0.69 -10.68
CA LEU A 493 -32.97 -1.86 -11.53
C LEU A 493 -34.27 -2.65 -11.66
N TYR A 494 -34.95 -2.89 -10.55
CA TYR A 494 -36.26 -3.55 -10.51
C TYR A 494 -37.17 -2.81 -9.55
N ARG A 495 -38.46 -2.66 -9.95
CA ARG A 495 -39.51 -2.13 -9.08
C ARG A 495 -40.25 -3.29 -8.43
N GLY A 496 -40.47 -3.18 -7.15
CA GLY A 496 -41.26 -4.10 -6.34
C GLY A 496 -41.99 -3.35 -5.23
N GLU A 497 -42.21 -4.04 -4.12
CA GLU A 497 -42.96 -3.51 -2.97
C GLU A 497 -42.35 -4.02 -1.65
N LYS A 498 -42.79 -3.47 -0.52
CA LYS A 498 -42.41 -3.82 0.87
C LYS A 498 -40.97 -3.54 1.21
N THR A 499 -40.00 -4.20 0.56
CA THR A 499 -38.58 -4.12 0.84
C THR A 499 -37.84 -3.46 -0.31
N ALA A 500 -37.04 -2.43 -0.01
CA ALA A 500 -36.11 -1.80 -0.96
C ALA A 500 -34.67 -2.20 -0.65
N LEU A 501 -34.02 -2.89 -1.58
CA LEU A 501 -32.61 -3.32 -1.49
C LEU A 501 -31.73 -2.31 -2.22
N LEU A 502 -30.92 -1.55 -1.47
CA LEU A 502 -30.05 -0.50 -1.97
C LEU A 502 -28.59 -0.96 -1.89
N SER A 503 -27.97 -1.21 -3.03
CA SER A 503 -26.60 -1.74 -3.13
C SER A 503 -25.61 -0.69 -3.55
N VAL A 504 -24.38 -0.77 -3.02
CA VAL A 504 -23.26 0.12 -3.37
C VAL A 504 -22.19 -0.63 -4.14
N GLY A 505 -21.88 -0.17 -5.34
CA GLY A 505 -20.76 -0.65 -6.14
C GLY A 505 -20.77 -2.17 -6.38
N ARG A 506 -19.70 -2.88 -6.06
CA ARG A 506 -19.60 -4.33 -6.27
C ARG A 506 -20.64 -5.16 -5.51
N MET A 507 -21.20 -4.65 -4.43
CA MET A 507 -22.26 -5.37 -3.72
C MET A 507 -23.54 -5.52 -4.56
N THR A 508 -23.69 -4.78 -5.66
CA THR A 508 -24.78 -4.96 -6.61
C THR A 508 -24.78 -6.37 -7.24
N GLU A 509 -23.61 -6.95 -7.52
CA GLU A 509 -23.46 -8.34 -7.98
C GLU A 509 -24.01 -9.35 -6.95
N VAL A 510 -23.74 -9.13 -5.67
CA VAL A 510 -24.24 -9.99 -4.58
C VAL A 510 -25.75 -9.79 -4.38
N CYS A 511 -26.20 -8.53 -4.38
CA CYS A 511 -27.61 -8.18 -4.19
C CYS A 511 -28.50 -8.65 -5.36
N GLU A 512 -27.96 -8.80 -6.57
CA GLU A 512 -28.68 -9.43 -7.68
C GLU A 512 -29.05 -10.88 -7.35
N GLN A 513 -28.16 -11.63 -6.70
CA GLN A 513 -28.43 -13.00 -6.23
C GLN A 513 -29.48 -12.99 -5.12
N VAL A 514 -29.36 -12.08 -4.14
CA VAL A 514 -30.36 -11.88 -3.08
C VAL A 514 -31.75 -11.62 -3.66
N CYS A 515 -31.87 -10.70 -4.64
CA CYS A 515 -33.14 -10.41 -5.31
C CYS A 515 -33.73 -11.65 -6.02
N LYS A 516 -32.89 -12.47 -6.66
CA LYS A 516 -33.34 -13.69 -7.32
C LYS A 516 -33.92 -14.70 -6.31
N GLU A 517 -33.25 -14.86 -5.17
CA GLU A 517 -33.70 -15.79 -4.11
C GLU A 517 -34.99 -15.27 -3.43
N LEU A 518 -35.11 -13.97 -3.13
CA LEU A 518 -36.35 -13.39 -2.62
C LEU A 518 -37.51 -13.60 -3.59
N LYS A 519 -37.30 -13.41 -4.91
CA LYS A 519 -38.32 -13.69 -5.92
C LYS A 519 -38.73 -15.16 -5.97
N ASN A 520 -37.76 -16.10 -5.79
CA ASN A 520 -38.05 -17.53 -5.71
C ASN A 520 -38.93 -17.88 -4.49
N LYS A 521 -38.81 -17.09 -3.40
CA LYS A 521 -39.65 -17.21 -2.20
C LYS A 521 -41.02 -16.52 -2.34
N GLY A 522 -41.29 -15.87 -3.48
CA GLY A 522 -42.53 -15.16 -3.76
C GLY A 522 -42.56 -13.69 -3.33
N GLU A 523 -41.43 -13.16 -2.94
CA GLU A 523 -41.26 -11.74 -2.63
C GLU A 523 -40.82 -10.95 -3.88
N ASN A 524 -41.17 -9.67 -3.92
CA ASN A 524 -40.80 -8.80 -5.05
C ASN A 524 -40.19 -7.50 -4.54
N PRO A 525 -38.89 -7.52 -4.13
CA PRO A 525 -38.27 -6.32 -3.62
C PRO A 525 -37.96 -5.31 -4.74
N THR A 526 -37.97 -4.02 -4.40
CA THR A 526 -37.36 -2.99 -5.24
C THR A 526 -35.86 -3.12 -5.13
N PHE A 527 -35.11 -3.15 -6.26
CA PHE A 527 -33.68 -3.24 -6.31
C PHE A 527 -33.04 -1.98 -6.89
N VAL A 528 -32.17 -1.34 -6.14
CA VAL A 528 -31.55 -0.05 -6.45
C VAL A 528 -30.04 -0.16 -6.47
N ASN A 529 -29.42 0.32 -7.54
CA ASN A 529 -28.00 0.64 -7.60
C ASN A 529 -27.81 2.08 -7.10
N ALA A 530 -27.21 2.23 -5.94
CA ALA A 530 -27.08 3.51 -5.25
C ALA A 530 -25.98 4.42 -5.82
N ARG A 531 -25.50 4.19 -7.01
CA ARG A 531 -24.48 4.97 -7.78
C ARG A 531 -23.72 6.05 -7.03
N PHE A 532 -24.47 6.99 -6.40
CA PHE A 532 -23.96 8.07 -5.57
C PHE A 532 -24.14 7.72 -4.10
N VAL A 533 -23.02 7.58 -3.40
CA VAL A 533 -23.01 7.47 -1.94
C VAL A 533 -23.15 8.86 -1.32
N LYS A 534 -22.65 9.86 -2.04
CA LYS A 534 -22.79 11.28 -1.68
C LYS A 534 -22.83 12.14 -2.96
N PRO A 535 -23.84 13.02 -3.11
CA PRO A 535 -25.02 13.15 -2.22
C PRO A 535 -25.95 11.93 -2.29
N LEU A 536 -26.73 11.69 -1.26
CA LEU A 536 -27.83 10.71 -1.29
C LEU A 536 -28.92 11.16 -2.28
N ASP A 537 -29.55 10.19 -2.95
CA ASP A 537 -30.76 10.43 -3.77
C ASP A 537 -31.98 10.48 -2.87
N THR A 538 -32.15 11.59 -2.15
CA THR A 538 -33.25 11.79 -1.21
C THR A 538 -34.64 11.76 -1.90
N GLU A 539 -34.70 12.21 -3.15
CA GLU A 539 -35.96 12.15 -3.92
C GLU A 539 -36.43 10.70 -4.15
N LEU A 540 -35.50 9.79 -4.46
CA LEU A 540 -35.82 8.38 -4.60
C LEU A 540 -36.15 7.75 -3.24
N LEU A 541 -35.43 8.10 -2.17
CA LEU A 541 -35.74 7.60 -0.82
C LEU A 541 -37.15 8.02 -0.39
N ASP A 542 -37.53 9.30 -0.60
CA ASP A 542 -38.86 9.83 -0.32
C ASP A 542 -39.95 9.15 -1.17
N GLU A 543 -39.63 8.83 -2.42
CA GLU A 543 -40.55 8.10 -3.32
C GLU A 543 -40.81 6.68 -2.80
N LEU A 544 -39.72 5.95 -2.47
CA LEU A 544 -39.80 4.57 -2.02
C LEU A 544 -40.45 4.45 -0.63
N ALA A 545 -40.29 5.43 0.24
CA ALA A 545 -40.86 5.44 1.58
C ALA A 545 -42.41 5.35 1.57
N LYS A 546 -43.05 5.72 0.47
CA LYS A 546 -44.52 5.65 0.35
C LYS A 546 -45.06 4.23 0.34
N ASP A 547 -44.30 3.30 -0.28
CA ASP A 547 -44.76 1.94 -0.57
C ASP A 547 -43.90 0.85 0.07
N HIS A 548 -42.77 1.24 0.71
CA HIS A 548 -41.81 0.31 1.32
C HIS A 548 -41.73 0.52 2.84
N LYS A 549 -41.62 -0.56 3.58
CA LYS A 549 -41.50 -0.55 5.05
C LYS A 549 -40.08 -0.84 5.54
N LEU A 550 -39.29 -1.49 4.70
CA LEU A 550 -37.90 -1.87 5.01
C LEU A 550 -36.97 -1.42 3.88
N PHE A 551 -35.92 -0.68 4.26
CA PHE A 551 -34.77 -0.39 3.39
C PHE A 551 -33.57 -1.21 3.86
N VAL A 552 -33.05 -2.05 2.99
CA VAL A 552 -31.85 -2.84 3.23
C VAL A 552 -30.71 -2.22 2.45
N THR A 553 -29.72 -1.67 3.12
CA THR A 553 -28.54 -1.09 2.46
C THR A 553 -27.38 -2.06 2.54
N VAL A 554 -26.66 -2.26 1.41
CA VAL A 554 -25.56 -3.23 1.34
C VAL A 554 -24.31 -2.58 0.79
N GLU A 555 -23.26 -2.55 1.59
CA GLU A 555 -21.98 -1.93 1.24
C GLU A 555 -20.75 -2.72 1.71
N GLU A 556 -19.67 -2.71 0.94
CA GLU A 556 -18.38 -3.29 1.33
C GLU A 556 -17.49 -2.19 1.93
N ASN A 557 -17.90 -1.69 3.08
CA ASN A 557 -17.26 -0.65 3.90
C ASN A 557 -17.57 -0.91 5.38
N VAL A 558 -16.79 -0.34 6.30
CA VAL A 558 -17.19 -0.34 7.71
C VAL A 558 -18.48 0.44 7.89
N ARG A 559 -19.35 -0.03 8.81
CA ARG A 559 -20.65 0.57 9.06
C ARG A 559 -20.57 2.06 9.41
N ASN A 560 -19.63 2.39 10.31
CA ASN A 560 -19.47 3.75 10.82
C ASN A 560 -19.10 4.74 9.70
N GLY A 561 -19.96 5.73 9.48
CA GLY A 561 -19.81 6.72 8.42
C GLY A 561 -20.04 6.18 7.01
N GLY A 562 -20.56 4.95 6.88
CA GLY A 562 -20.90 4.32 5.60
C GLY A 562 -22.22 4.80 5.01
N PHE A 563 -22.57 4.26 3.85
CA PHE A 563 -23.81 4.58 3.12
C PHE A 563 -25.04 4.25 3.95
N GLY A 564 -25.08 3.07 4.58
CA GLY A 564 -26.21 2.62 5.37
C GLY A 564 -26.52 3.52 6.58
N GLU A 565 -25.50 4.03 7.27
CA GLU A 565 -25.73 5.00 8.35
C GLU A 565 -26.29 6.32 7.85
N HIS A 566 -25.84 6.82 6.70
CA HIS A 566 -26.37 8.05 6.12
C HIS A 566 -27.82 7.89 5.67
N VAL A 567 -28.16 6.74 5.08
CA VAL A 567 -29.56 6.42 4.74
C VAL A 567 -30.41 6.31 5.99
N ALA A 568 -29.94 5.59 7.03
CA ALA A 568 -30.67 5.44 8.30
C ALA A 568 -30.92 6.79 8.98
N ALA A 569 -29.91 7.66 9.04
CA ALA A 569 -30.06 9.00 9.60
C ALA A 569 -31.06 9.87 8.83
N TYR A 570 -31.06 9.77 7.50
CA TYR A 570 -32.04 10.50 6.67
C TYR A 570 -33.46 9.97 6.88
N MET A 571 -33.62 8.64 6.88
CA MET A 571 -34.94 8.02 7.05
C MET A 571 -35.51 8.27 8.44
N GLU A 572 -34.69 8.19 9.50
CA GLU A 572 -35.13 8.52 10.87
C GLU A 572 -35.64 9.97 10.99
N ALA A 573 -34.99 10.90 10.26
CA ALA A 573 -35.38 12.31 10.28
C ALA A 573 -36.62 12.62 9.45
N CYS A 574 -36.83 11.93 8.30
CA CYS A 574 -37.85 12.28 7.33
C CYS A 574 -38.98 11.25 7.25
N HIS A 575 -38.71 9.97 7.51
CA HIS A 575 -39.64 8.83 7.33
C HIS A 575 -39.44 7.80 8.45
N PRO A 576 -39.70 8.16 9.74
CA PRO A 576 -39.44 7.28 10.88
C PRO A 576 -40.29 5.99 10.90
N GLU A 577 -41.32 5.94 10.06
CA GLU A 577 -42.15 4.75 9.85
C GLU A 577 -41.49 3.69 8.96
N VAL A 578 -40.39 4.03 8.25
CA VAL A 578 -39.62 3.10 7.41
C VAL A 578 -38.37 2.68 8.13
N ARG A 579 -38.21 1.38 8.34
CA ARG A 579 -37.02 0.83 8.99
C ARG A 579 -35.85 0.72 8.02
N VAL A 580 -34.65 0.86 8.53
CA VAL A 580 -33.42 0.67 7.75
C VAL A 580 -32.56 -0.43 8.38
N LEU A 581 -32.20 -1.43 7.58
CA LEU A 581 -31.26 -2.50 7.92
C LEU A 581 -29.93 -2.27 7.20
N PRO A 582 -28.91 -1.67 7.86
CA PRO A 582 -27.60 -1.51 7.25
C PRO A 582 -26.80 -2.81 7.32
N ILE A 583 -26.48 -3.38 6.17
CA ILE A 583 -25.57 -4.53 6.02
C ILE A 583 -24.22 -4.04 5.52
N ALA A 584 -23.26 -4.04 6.43
CA ALA A 584 -21.92 -3.49 6.24
C ALA A 584 -20.92 -4.23 7.13
N ILE A 585 -19.64 -3.95 6.98
CA ILE A 585 -18.60 -4.51 7.85
C ILE A 585 -18.75 -3.88 9.24
N TRP A 586 -18.89 -4.70 10.27
CA TRP A 586 -18.84 -4.23 11.65
C TRP A 586 -17.50 -3.51 11.91
N ASN A 587 -17.45 -2.61 12.89
CA ASN A 587 -16.26 -1.82 13.23
C ASN A 587 -15.09 -2.71 13.67
N ARG A 588 -14.47 -3.39 12.71
CA ARG A 588 -13.33 -4.31 12.87
C ARG A 588 -12.44 -4.33 11.63
N PHE A 589 -11.18 -4.71 11.82
CA PHE A 589 -10.29 -5.05 10.71
C PHE A 589 -10.62 -6.43 10.15
N VAL A 590 -10.52 -6.60 8.84
CA VAL A 590 -10.78 -7.86 8.15
C VAL A 590 -9.44 -8.51 7.78
N GLU A 591 -9.21 -9.72 8.26
CA GLU A 591 -8.00 -10.51 8.03
C GLU A 591 -7.77 -10.82 6.53
N HIS A 592 -6.62 -11.45 6.24
CA HIS A 592 -6.31 -11.93 4.90
C HIS A 592 -7.04 -13.25 4.59
N GLY A 593 -7.39 -13.44 3.32
CA GLY A 593 -8.08 -14.64 2.84
C GLY A 593 -8.62 -14.51 1.42
N GLU A 594 -9.37 -15.47 0.97
CA GLU A 594 -10.13 -15.39 -0.27
C GLU A 594 -11.36 -14.50 -0.08
N ILE A 595 -11.64 -13.62 -1.04
CA ILE A 595 -12.71 -12.60 -0.91
C ILE A 595 -14.08 -13.25 -0.63
N ALA A 596 -14.42 -14.37 -1.30
CA ALA A 596 -15.70 -15.05 -1.09
C ALA A 596 -15.83 -15.57 0.34
N SER A 597 -14.77 -16.22 0.86
CA SER A 597 -14.71 -16.69 2.25
C SER A 597 -14.78 -15.56 3.26
N LEU A 598 -14.05 -14.46 3.00
CA LEU A 598 -14.07 -13.28 3.86
C LEU A 598 -15.48 -12.66 3.92
N ARG A 599 -16.19 -12.57 2.78
CA ARG A 599 -17.58 -12.07 2.76
C ARG A 599 -18.51 -12.92 3.61
N ALA A 600 -18.46 -14.24 3.49
CA ALA A 600 -19.23 -15.15 4.33
C ALA A 600 -18.90 -14.95 5.83
N LYS A 601 -17.61 -14.82 6.17
CA LYS A 601 -17.18 -14.59 7.56
C LYS A 601 -17.66 -13.28 8.19
N ILE A 602 -17.93 -12.28 7.36
CA ILE A 602 -18.34 -10.95 7.84
C ILE A 602 -19.81 -10.62 7.58
N GLY A 603 -20.59 -11.59 7.10
CA GLY A 603 -22.03 -11.41 6.88
C GLY A 603 -22.38 -10.64 5.61
N LEU A 604 -21.55 -10.69 4.57
CA LEU A 604 -21.75 -10.00 3.29
C LEU A 604 -21.91 -10.96 2.11
N SER A 605 -22.10 -12.27 2.33
CA SER A 605 -22.49 -13.19 1.27
C SER A 605 -24.00 -13.12 1.00
N ALA A 606 -24.45 -13.60 -0.15
CA ALA A 606 -25.88 -13.57 -0.47
C ALA A 606 -26.75 -14.36 0.53
N PRO A 607 -26.34 -15.58 1.00
CA PRO A 607 -27.06 -16.26 2.07
C PRO A 607 -27.13 -15.44 3.39
N ASP A 608 -26.01 -14.86 3.83
CA ASP A 608 -26.00 -14.08 5.07
C ASP A 608 -26.91 -12.85 5.02
N ILE A 609 -26.97 -12.20 3.84
CA ILE A 609 -27.86 -11.05 3.62
C ILE A 609 -29.34 -11.49 3.64
N LEU A 610 -29.66 -12.64 3.04
CA LEU A 610 -31.01 -13.21 3.08
C LEU A 610 -31.43 -13.54 4.51
N ASP A 611 -30.57 -14.25 5.25
CA ASP A 611 -30.83 -14.60 6.64
C ASP A 611 -31.06 -13.35 7.50
N ALA A 612 -30.24 -12.29 7.29
CA ALA A 612 -30.39 -11.03 8.02
C ALA A 612 -31.70 -10.30 7.70
N ILE A 613 -32.21 -10.38 6.45
CA ILE A 613 -33.49 -9.81 6.06
C ILE A 613 -34.62 -10.59 6.74
N GLU A 614 -34.62 -11.93 6.68
CA GLU A 614 -35.62 -12.81 7.28
C GLU A 614 -35.69 -12.64 8.80
N GLU A 615 -34.54 -12.69 9.49
CA GLU A 615 -34.44 -12.46 10.93
C GLU A 615 -35.01 -11.09 11.33
N TYR A 616 -34.80 -10.07 10.49
CA TYR A 616 -35.27 -8.71 10.77
C TYR A 616 -36.78 -8.58 10.55
N GLU A 617 -37.36 -9.33 9.60
CA GLU A 617 -38.81 -9.36 9.36
C GLU A 617 -39.55 -10.20 10.42
N GLU A 618 -38.96 -11.30 10.92
CA GLU A 618 -39.54 -12.14 11.97
C GLU A 618 -39.64 -11.44 13.34
N GLN A 619 -38.87 -10.37 13.56
CA GLN A 619 -38.92 -9.57 14.81
C GLN A 619 -40.13 -8.61 14.85
N GLU A 620 -40.97 -8.61 13.83
CA GLU A 620 -42.27 -7.94 13.78
C GLU A 620 -43.42 -8.80 14.31
#